data_748bd5ac798e6de64a7e4a5c10258efc
#
_entry.id   748bd5ac798e6de64a7e4a5c10258efc
#
_cell.length_a   1.000
_cell.length_b   1.000
_cell.length_c   1.000
_cell.angle_alpha   90.00
_cell.angle_beta   90.00
_cell.angle_gamma   90.00
#
_symmetry.space_group_name_H-M   'P 1'
#
loop_
_entity.id
_entity.type
_entity.pdbx_description
1 polymer ?
#
loop_
_entity_poly.entity_id
_entity_poly.type
_entity_poly.pdbx_seq_one_letter_code
_entity_poly.pdbx_strand_id
1 'polypeptide(L)'
;MEQNVILNAKDSDPEKLKWMMGFPPEKEKIISAKDGSFFYFPALRYSVNHMREFFPTRNVSAAKTDLYKFKHDLDRKIDEITFVPWNVSSTSPMTFAESLEKNYVDGIIIMHNEKIVYEKYFGGLESDGLHAAMSVTKSVTGLLATILIAEKMIHPEKPIEFYIPELANSGFAGATVQQILDMTTAIKYSEDYNDPKAEIWEFSNAGNVYHSEKAKGPKSYYEYLPTVQKQENQKHGEVFGYKTVNAEIIGWLISKVTGRTVADLLSELVWKPMGATYDAFFQLDSAGKDFAGGGLDMNLRDMALLGEMIRNEGYIN
;
A
#
# COMPACT_ATOMS: atom_id res chain seq x y z
N MET A 1 3.22 -0.84 36.53
CA MET A 1 3.11 -0.63 35.09
C MET A 1 4.44 -1.07 34.50
N GLU A 2 4.50 -2.27 33.95
CA GLU A 2 5.68 -2.71 33.20
C GLU A 2 5.80 -1.77 31.99
N GLN A 3 6.94 -1.11 31.84
CA GLN A 3 7.25 -0.38 30.62
C GLN A 3 7.26 -1.42 29.50
N ASN A 4 6.32 -1.32 28.57
CA ASN A 4 6.36 -2.11 27.34
C ASN A 4 7.67 -1.73 26.61
N VAL A 5 8.71 -2.54 26.82
CA VAL A 5 9.98 -2.37 26.09
C VAL A 5 9.70 -2.72 24.63
N ILE A 6 9.75 -1.72 23.75
CA ILE A 6 9.65 -1.94 22.33
C ILE A 6 10.89 -2.74 21.91
N LEU A 7 10.68 -3.95 21.37
CA LEU A 7 11.74 -4.80 20.85
C LEU A 7 12.47 -4.07 19.71
N ASN A 8 13.80 -4.16 19.67
CA ASN A 8 14.59 -3.69 18.52
C ASN A 8 14.39 -4.60 17.29
N ALA A 9 14.95 -4.23 16.16
CA ALA A 9 14.76 -4.97 14.91
C ALA A 9 15.24 -6.44 14.98
N LYS A 10 16.37 -6.69 15.66
CA LYS A 10 16.91 -8.05 15.85
C LYS A 10 16.07 -8.90 16.80
N ASP A 11 15.54 -8.27 17.86
CA ASP A 11 14.73 -8.99 18.86
C ASP A 11 13.28 -9.18 18.42
N SER A 12 12.82 -8.38 17.46
CA SER A 12 11.50 -8.50 16.83
C SER A 12 11.53 -9.25 15.50
N ASP A 13 12.66 -9.83 15.13
CA ASP A 13 12.79 -10.63 13.91
C ASP A 13 11.76 -11.78 13.90
N PRO A 14 10.98 -11.95 12.82
CA PRO A 14 9.94 -12.97 12.73
C PRO A 14 10.41 -14.40 12.97
N GLU A 15 11.59 -14.77 12.47
CA GLU A 15 12.16 -16.11 12.66
C GLU A 15 12.59 -16.31 14.11
N LYS A 16 13.23 -15.29 14.71
CA LYS A 16 13.64 -15.32 16.12
C LYS A 16 12.44 -15.46 17.05
N LEU A 17 11.34 -14.78 16.74
CA LEU A 17 10.09 -14.86 17.52
C LEU A 17 9.27 -16.11 17.17
N LYS A 18 9.63 -16.85 16.13
CA LYS A 18 8.96 -18.07 15.66
C LYS A 18 7.48 -17.85 15.33
N TRP A 19 7.14 -16.70 14.73
CA TRP A 19 5.76 -16.45 14.29
C TRP A 19 5.33 -17.47 13.24
N MET A 20 4.14 -18.06 13.41
CA MET A 20 3.51 -19.05 12.51
C MET A 20 4.37 -20.33 12.28
N MET A 21 5.41 -20.58 13.09
CA MET A 21 6.31 -21.72 12.94
C MET A 21 5.87 -22.90 13.79
N GLY A 22 6.11 -24.11 13.26
CA GLY A 22 5.74 -25.37 13.91
C GLY A 22 4.48 -25.99 13.33
N PHE A 23 4.16 -27.23 13.70
CA PHE A 23 3.00 -27.94 13.21
C PHE A 23 2.31 -28.73 14.35
N PRO A 24 1.23 -28.19 14.93
CA PRO A 24 0.75 -26.81 14.77
C PRO A 24 1.71 -25.79 15.41
N PRO A 25 1.62 -24.50 15.02
CA PRO A 25 2.32 -23.45 15.75
C PRO A 25 1.86 -23.36 17.21
N GLU A 26 2.71 -22.87 18.10
CA GLU A 26 2.33 -22.53 19.46
C GLU A 26 1.20 -21.47 19.44
N LYS A 27 0.21 -21.64 20.32
CA LYS A 27 -1.02 -20.80 20.31
C LYS A 27 -0.72 -19.29 20.35
N GLU A 28 0.27 -18.89 21.13
CA GLU A 28 0.71 -17.50 21.31
C GLU A 28 1.51 -16.97 20.11
N LYS A 29 1.86 -17.86 19.17
CA LYS A 29 2.60 -17.55 17.94
C LYS A 29 1.71 -17.57 16.70
N ILE A 30 0.43 -17.79 16.86
CA ILE A 30 -0.54 -17.74 15.76
C ILE A 30 -0.95 -16.29 15.54
N ILE A 31 -0.76 -15.81 14.31
CA ILE A 31 -1.23 -14.48 13.86
C ILE A 31 -2.56 -14.66 13.15
N SER A 32 -3.47 -13.72 13.33
CA SER A 32 -4.81 -13.79 12.73
C SER A 32 -5.31 -12.42 12.26
N ALA A 33 -5.97 -12.40 11.09
CA ALA A 33 -6.71 -11.23 10.66
C ALA A 33 -8.06 -11.08 11.39
N LYS A 34 -8.57 -12.15 12.01
CA LYS A 34 -9.83 -12.13 12.74
C LYS A 34 -9.84 -11.21 13.98
N ASP A 35 -8.72 -11.20 14.71
CA ASP A 35 -8.54 -10.41 15.93
C ASP A 35 -7.67 -9.18 15.71
N GLY A 36 -7.21 -8.96 14.47
CA GLY A 36 -6.37 -7.84 14.09
C GLY A 36 -4.90 -8.00 14.46
N SER A 37 -4.48 -9.14 15.04
CA SER A 37 -3.09 -9.34 15.50
C SER A 37 -2.06 -9.22 14.36
N PHE A 38 -2.46 -9.49 13.11
CA PHE A 38 -1.60 -9.32 11.93
C PHE A 38 -1.06 -7.89 11.75
N PHE A 39 -1.74 -6.88 12.33
CA PHE A 39 -1.40 -5.46 12.15
C PHE A 39 -0.65 -4.86 13.33
N TYR A 40 -0.44 -5.62 14.42
CA TYR A 40 0.25 -5.13 15.60
C TYR A 40 1.70 -5.61 15.67
N PHE A 41 2.59 -4.68 16.07
CA PHE A 41 3.99 -5.01 16.35
C PHE A 41 4.09 -5.93 17.59
N PRO A 42 4.93 -6.99 17.57
CA PRO A 42 5.92 -7.34 16.54
C PRO A 42 5.39 -8.28 15.43
N ALA A 43 4.17 -8.81 15.52
CA ALA A 43 3.59 -9.74 14.55
C ALA A 43 3.49 -9.14 13.15
N LEU A 44 3.27 -7.82 13.05
CA LEU A 44 3.24 -7.09 11.78
C LEU A 44 4.47 -7.36 10.91
N ARG A 45 5.66 -7.53 11.48
CA ARG A 45 6.89 -7.80 10.73
C ARG A 45 6.87 -9.13 9.97
N TYR A 46 6.11 -10.11 10.47
CA TYR A 46 5.81 -11.34 9.75
C TYR A 46 4.74 -11.08 8.67
N SER A 47 3.66 -10.43 9.08
CA SER A 47 2.46 -10.31 8.25
C SER A 47 2.70 -9.57 6.95
N VAL A 48 3.53 -8.50 6.95
CA VAL A 48 3.81 -7.70 5.74
C VAL A 48 4.48 -8.48 4.62
N ASN A 49 5.10 -9.61 4.93
CA ASN A 49 5.69 -10.53 3.95
C ASN A 49 4.77 -11.71 3.61
N HIS A 50 3.62 -11.86 4.32
CA HIS A 50 2.77 -13.05 4.27
C HIS A 50 1.27 -12.71 4.17
N MET A 51 0.90 -11.58 3.57
CA MET A 51 -0.50 -11.11 3.52
C MET A 51 -1.47 -12.12 2.92
N ARG A 52 -0.99 -13.02 2.03
CA ARG A 52 -1.81 -14.12 1.47
C ARG A 52 -2.28 -15.15 2.51
N GLU A 53 -1.65 -15.23 3.66
CA GLU A 53 -2.10 -16.10 4.75
C GLU A 53 -3.31 -15.54 5.50
N PHE A 54 -3.56 -14.23 5.35
CA PHE A 54 -4.57 -13.51 6.12
C PHE A 54 -5.75 -13.04 5.28
N PHE A 55 -5.55 -12.79 3.99
CA PHE A 55 -6.56 -12.19 3.11
C PHE A 55 -6.70 -12.95 1.79
N PRO A 56 -7.92 -13.01 1.22
CA PRO A 56 -8.07 -13.36 -0.19
C PRO A 56 -7.34 -12.33 -1.05
N THR A 57 -6.76 -12.78 -2.16
CA THR A 57 -5.96 -11.93 -3.03
C THR A 57 -6.29 -12.13 -4.49
N ARG A 58 -5.97 -11.13 -5.31
CA ARG A 58 -6.03 -11.20 -6.77
C ARG A 58 -4.67 -10.92 -7.36
N ASN A 59 -4.23 -11.80 -8.24
CA ASN A 59 -2.92 -11.73 -8.88
C ASN A 59 -2.82 -10.56 -9.84
N VAL A 60 -1.65 -9.92 -9.84
CA VAL A 60 -1.16 -9.03 -10.89
C VAL A 60 -0.07 -9.80 -11.61
N SER A 61 -0.38 -10.35 -12.76
CA SER A 61 0.55 -11.24 -13.46
C SER A 61 1.70 -10.47 -14.10
N ALA A 62 2.92 -10.93 -13.86
CA ALA A 62 4.13 -10.46 -14.54
C ALA A 62 4.21 -10.97 -15.99
N ALA A 63 5.15 -10.42 -16.75
CA ALA A 63 5.53 -10.95 -18.06
C ALA A 63 6.20 -12.32 -17.89
N LYS A 64 6.05 -13.19 -18.91
CA LYS A 64 6.77 -14.48 -18.96
C LYS A 64 8.06 -14.41 -19.76
N THR A 65 8.15 -13.41 -20.59
CA THR A 65 9.30 -13.13 -21.48
C THR A 65 9.61 -11.64 -21.39
N ASP A 66 10.75 -11.25 -21.90
CA ASP A 66 11.18 -9.84 -21.96
C ASP A 66 11.27 -9.18 -20.58
N LEU A 67 11.76 -9.95 -19.60
CA LEU A 67 11.95 -9.48 -18.25
C LEU A 67 13.07 -8.44 -18.19
N TYR A 68 12.85 -7.38 -17.39
CA TYR A 68 13.86 -6.35 -17.17
C TYR A 68 15.08 -6.95 -16.45
N LYS A 69 16.27 -6.60 -16.94
CA LYS A 69 17.54 -7.07 -16.36
C LYS A 69 18.27 -5.92 -15.69
N PHE A 70 18.25 -5.94 -14.38
CA PHE A 70 18.99 -4.95 -13.59
C PHE A 70 20.49 -5.05 -13.82
N LYS A 71 21.13 -3.91 -14.04
CA LYS A 71 22.58 -3.77 -13.98
C LYS A 71 22.98 -3.48 -12.54
N HIS A 72 24.10 -4.02 -12.10
CA HIS A 72 24.60 -3.83 -10.74
C HIS A 72 25.96 -3.15 -10.76
N ASP A 73 26.16 -2.22 -9.81
CA ASP A 73 27.41 -1.53 -9.55
C ASP A 73 27.50 -1.23 -8.04
N LEU A 74 27.51 -2.33 -7.25
CA LEU A 74 27.33 -2.27 -5.81
C LEU A 74 28.48 -1.54 -5.11
N ASP A 75 28.14 -0.52 -4.31
CA ASP A 75 29.07 0.23 -3.46
C ASP A 75 28.82 -0.09 -1.97
N ARG A 76 29.72 -0.91 -1.39
CA ARG A 76 29.66 -1.29 0.02
C ARG A 76 29.96 -0.12 0.97
N LYS A 77 30.57 0.97 0.49
CA LYS A 77 30.86 2.14 1.32
C LYS A 77 29.61 2.90 1.73
N ILE A 78 28.48 2.64 1.07
CA ILE A 78 27.19 3.22 1.47
C ILE A 78 26.84 2.85 2.92
N ASP A 79 27.19 1.67 3.39
CA ASP A 79 26.98 1.27 4.79
C ASP A 79 27.67 2.21 5.80
N GLU A 80 28.82 2.75 5.42
CA GLU A 80 29.69 3.54 6.27
C GLU A 80 29.37 5.05 6.25
N ILE A 81 28.44 5.49 5.40
CA ILE A 81 27.99 6.88 5.34
C ILE A 81 27.41 7.27 6.70
N THR A 82 27.95 8.31 7.31
CA THR A 82 27.50 8.78 8.63
C THR A 82 26.68 10.05 8.52
N PHE A 83 25.64 10.15 9.35
CA PHE A 83 24.81 11.36 9.46
C PHE A 83 24.24 11.50 10.88
N VAL A 84 23.80 12.70 11.22
CA VAL A 84 23.09 12.96 12.46
C VAL A 84 21.58 12.97 12.16
N PRO A 85 20.78 12.10 12.81
CA PRO A 85 19.33 12.11 12.62
C PRO A 85 18.74 13.45 13.08
N TRP A 86 17.88 14.05 12.24
CA TRP A 86 17.35 15.39 12.51
C TRP A 86 16.15 15.43 13.47
N ASN A 87 15.46 14.30 13.62
CA ASN A 87 14.17 14.21 14.35
C ASN A 87 14.26 13.40 15.65
N VAL A 88 15.45 13.12 16.15
CA VAL A 88 15.65 12.38 17.40
C VAL A 88 16.42 13.24 18.41
N SER A 89 16.17 13.01 19.70
CA SER A 89 16.83 13.74 20.79
C SER A 89 18.35 13.48 20.87
N SER A 90 18.86 12.47 20.16
CA SER A 90 20.28 12.14 20.09
C SER A 90 20.97 12.99 19.03
N THR A 91 22.06 13.64 19.43
CA THR A 91 22.97 14.35 18.54
C THR A 91 24.14 13.49 18.08
N SER A 92 24.14 12.20 18.45
CA SER A 92 25.21 11.28 18.07
C SER A 92 25.06 10.85 16.60
N PRO A 93 26.16 10.88 15.81
CA PRO A 93 26.16 10.33 14.48
C PRO A 93 25.82 8.83 14.48
N MET A 94 25.19 8.37 13.42
CA MET A 94 25.03 6.95 13.14
C MET A 94 25.40 6.65 11.68
N THR A 95 25.74 5.40 11.41
CA THR A 95 25.96 4.93 10.03
C THR A 95 24.64 4.67 9.32
N PHE A 96 24.70 4.64 7.99
CA PHE A 96 23.54 4.24 7.18
C PHE A 96 23.07 2.82 7.55
N ALA A 97 24.01 1.87 7.70
CA ALA A 97 23.67 0.52 8.14
C ALA A 97 22.96 0.46 9.48
N GLU A 98 23.43 1.23 10.49
CA GLU A 98 22.75 1.34 11.80
C GLU A 98 21.34 1.93 11.68
N SER A 99 21.14 2.87 10.74
CA SER A 99 19.82 3.47 10.52
C SER A 99 18.81 2.48 9.95
N LEU A 100 19.23 1.55 9.09
CA LEU A 100 18.35 0.52 8.56
C LEU A 100 17.82 -0.37 9.69
N GLU A 101 18.70 -0.79 10.60
CA GLU A 101 18.30 -1.57 11.78
C GLU A 101 17.35 -0.79 12.70
N LYS A 102 17.67 0.47 13.01
CA LYS A 102 16.85 1.30 13.91
C LYS A 102 15.46 1.61 13.35
N ASN A 103 15.30 1.60 12.04
CA ASN A 103 14.03 1.85 11.36
C ASN A 103 13.29 0.56 10.96
N TYR A 104 13.72 -0.61 11.43
CA TYR A 104 13.09 -1.90 11.12
C TYR A 104 12.92 -2.14 9.61
N VAL A 105 13.92 -1.75 8.82
CA VAL A 105 13.88 -1.93 7.37
C VAL A 105 13.94 -3.41 7.04
N ASP A 106 12.98 -3.90 6.24
CA ASP A 106 12.95 -5.29 5.76
C ASP A 106 13.62 -5.43 4.39
N GLY A 107 13.62 -4.39 3.57
CA GLY A 107 14.32 -4.37 2.30
C GLY A 107 14.65 -2.97 1.81
N ILE A 108 15.77 -2.82 1.12
CA ILE A 108 16.19 -1.56 0.52
C ILE A 108 16.93 -1.76 -0.79
N ILE A 109 16.57 -0.97 -1.79
CA ILE A 109 17.32 -0.82 -3.05
C ILE A 109 17.60 0.67 -3.26
N ILE A 110 18.83 0.98 -3.66
CA ILE A 110 19.21 2.30 -4.18
C ILE A 110 19.64 2.11 -5.63
N MET A 111 19.00 2.85 -6.53
CA MET A 111 19.38 2.93 -7.93
C MET A 111 20.06 4.27 -8.24
N HIS A 112 21.10 4.21 -9.04
CA HIS A 112 21.79 5.37 -9.57
C HIS A 112 22.25 5.09 -11.00
N ASN A 113 21.93 5.98 -11.93
CA ASN A 113 22.26 5.82 -13.36
C ASN A 113 21.85 4.43 -13.91
N GLU A 114 20.60 4.03 -13.69
CA GLU A 114 20.00 2.76 -14.16
C GLU A 114 20.65 1.48 -13.56
N LYS A 115 21.48 1.63 -12.55
CA LYS A 115 22.15 0.51 -11.88
C LYS A 115 21.72 0.41 -10.42
N ILE A 116 21.59 -0.79 -9.92
CA ILE A 116 21.48 -1.03 -8.47
C ILE A 116 22.86 -0.84 -7.86
N VAL A 117 23.01 0.21 -7.03
CA VAL A 117 24.26 0.52 -6.32
C VAL A 117 24.24 0.00 -4.88
N TYR A 118 23.07 -0.31 -4.35
CA TYR A 118 22.92 -0.87 -3.02
C TYR A 118 21.63 -1.70 -2.94
N GLU A 119 21.72 -2.88 -2.33
CA GLU A 119 20.59 -3.78 -2.17
C GLU A 119 20.80 -4.66 -0.93
N LYS A 120 19.83 -4.65 0.00
CA LYS A 120 19.81 -5.52 1.18
C LYS A 120 18.41 -5.93 1.59
N TYR A 121 18.32 -7.07 2.26
CA TYR A 121 17.12 -7.69 2.77
C TYR A 121 17.31 -8.10 4.23
N PHE A 122 16.25 -8.02 5.03
CA PHE A 122 16.23 -8.27 6.47
C PHE A 122 14.86 -8.81 6.88
N GLY A 123 14.73 -9.25 8.15
CA GLY A 123 13.44 -9.53 8.77
C GLY A 123 12.61 -10.61 8.10
N GLY A 124 13.25 -11.59 7.45
CA GLY A 124 12.56 -12.66 6.73
C GLY A 124 12.14 -12.30 5.30
N LEU A 125 12.45 -11.10 4.82
CA LEU A 125 12.25 -10.75 3.41
C LEU A 125 13.43 -11.25 2.58
N GLU A 126 13.16 -12.11 1.60
CA GLU A 126 14.13 -12.59 0.62
C GLU A 126 14.06 -11.78 -0.69
N SER A 127 15.07 -11.93 -1.55
CA SER A 127 15.17 -11.18 -2.82
C SER A 127 14.04 -11.49 -3.81
N ASP A 128 13.39 -12.63 -3.71
CA ASP A 128 12.23 -13.07 -4.47
C ASP A 128 10.92 -12.94 -3.67
N GLY A 129 11.00 -12.51 -2.41
CA GLY A 129 9.86 -12.29 -1.54
C GLY A 129 8.98 -11.13 -1.98
N LEU A 130 7.71 -11.19 -1.59
CA LEU A 130 6.77 -10.09 -1.76
C LEU A 130 6.61 -9.39 -0.41
N HIS A 131 6.38 -8.10 -0.45
CA HIS A 131 6.12 -7.29 0.73
C HIS A 131 4.92 -6.37 0.48
N ALA A 132 4.12 -6.13 1.53
CA ALA A 132 3.03 -5.17 1.46
C ALA A 132 3.57 -3.77 1.14
N ALA A 133 3.17 -3.24 0.01
CA ALA A 133 3.58 -1.90 -0.44
C ALA A 133 2.80 -0.78 0.27
N MET A 134 1.80 -1.15 1.08
CA MET A 134 0.97 -0.21 1.82
C MET A 134 0.53 0.97 0.91
N SER A 135 0.73 2.19 1.33
CA SER A 135 0.25 3.36 0.58
C SER A 135 0.99 3.66 -0.73
N VAL A 136 2.05 2.98 -1.07
CA VAL A 136 2.61 3.03 -2.45
C VAL A 136 1.58 2.52 -3.47
N THR A 137 0.65 1.68 -3.04
CA THR A 137 -0.54 1.27 -3.82
C THR A 137 -1.28 2.44 -4.43
N LYS A 138 -1.43 3.55 -3.69
CA LYS A 138 -2.12 4.77 -4.16
C LYS A 138 -1.45 5.38 -5.39
N SER A 139 -0.12 5.34 -5.43
CA SER A 139 0.65 5.83 -6.58
C SER A 139 0.38 5.00 -7.82
N VAL A 140 0.26 3.68 -7.66
CA VAL A 140 -0.07 2.74 -8.75
C VAL A 140 -1.51 2.97 -9.22
N THR A 141 -2.46 3.11 -8.30
CA THR A 141 -3.86 3.39 -8.62
C THR A 141 -4.00 4.74 -9.35
N GLY A 142 -3.29 5.77 -8.88
CA GLY A 142 -3.24 7.08 -9.54
C GLY A 142 -2.61 7.03 -10.92
N LEU A 143 -1.55 6.23 -11.12
CA LEU A 143 -0.93 6.00 -12.42
C LEU A 143 -1.93 5.40 -13.41
N LEU A 144 -2.67 4.36 -13.02
CA LEU A 144 -3.71 3.75 -13.87
C LEU A 144 -4.80 4.75 -14.23
N ALA A 145 -5.28 5.55 -13.27
CA ALA A 145 -6.26 6.61 -13.55
C ALA A 145 -5.71 7.63 -14.56
N THR A 146 -4.43 8.01 -14.43
CA THR A 146 -3.76 8.96 -15.34
C THR A 146 -3.66 8.39 -16.76
N ILE A 147 -3.36 7.09 -16.91
CA ILE A 147 -3.38 6.41 -18.21
C ILE A 147 -4.79 6.49 -18.82
N LEU A 148 -5.83 6.17 -18.06
CA LEU A 148 -7.22 6.22 -18.54
C LEU A 148 -7.71 7.64 -18.87
N ILE A 149 -7.16 8.66 -18.18
CA ILE A 149 -7.38 10.07 -18.52
C ILE A 149 -6.73 10.40 -19.87
N ALA A 150 -5.49 9.98 -20.08
CA ALA A 150 -4.79 10.17 -21.35
C ALA A 150 -5.51 9.48 -22.52
N GLU A 151 -6.10 8.32 -22.29
CA GLU A 151 -6.94 7.57 -23.23
C GLU A 151 -8.36 8.16 -23.39
N LYS A 152 -8.68 9.25 -22.66
CA LYS A 152 -10.00 9.93 -22.68
C LYS A 152 -11.16 9.08 -22.19
N MET A 153 -10.91 8.01 -21.48
CA MET A 153 -11.93 7.19 -20.81
C MET A 153 -12.43 7.86 -19.53
N ILE A 154 -11.57 8.63 -18.86
CA ILE A 154 -11.88 9.42 -17.68
C ILE A 154 -11.65 10.90 -17.99
N HIS A 155 -12.61 11.76 -17.62
CA HIS A 155 -12.49 13.21 -17.72
C HIS A 155 -12.26 13.78 -16.32
N PRO A 156 -11.08 14.33 -16.03
CA PRO A 156 -10.71 14.77 -14.66
C PRO A 156 -11.59 15.87 -14.10
N GLU A 157 -12.21 16.70 -14.96
CA GLU A 157 -13.09 17.80 -14.57
C GLU A 157 -14.53 17.36 -14.25
N LYS A 158 -14.90 16.11 -14.56
CA LYS A 158 -16.25 15.63 -14.25
C LYS A 158 -16.39 15.34 -12.76
N PRO A 159 -17.56 15.62 -12.15
CA PRO A 159 -17.83 15.22 -10.78
C PRO A 159 -17.92 13.70 -10.69
N ILE A 160 -17.52 13.15 -9.54
CA ILE A 160 -17.38 11.70 -9.38
C ILE A 160 -18.70 10.95 -9.54
N GLU A 161 -19.81 11.53 -9.14
CA GLU A 161 -21.15 10.94 -9.30
C GLU A 161 -21.59 10.79 -10.76
N PHE A 162 -20.92 11.45 -11.70
CA PHE A 162 -21.12 11.20 -13.13
C PHE A 162 -20.73 9.76 -13.52
N TYR A 163 -19.70 9.20 -12.88
CA TYR A 163 -19.22 7.85 -13.09
C TYR A 163 -19.76 6.85 -12.08
N ILE A 164 -19.93 7.30 -10.82
CA ILE A 164 -20.35 6.47 -9.68
C ILE A 164 -21.59 7.16 -9.05
N PRO A 165 -22.80 6.97 -9.64
CA PRO A 165 -24.01 7.58 -9.15
C PRO A 165 -24.32 7.28 -7.68
N GLU A 166 -23.81 6.18 -7.16
CA GLU A 166 -23.93 5.75 -5.77
C GLU A 166 -23.35 6.78 -4.78
N LEU A 167 -22.44 7.66 -5.25
CA LEU A 167 -21.82 8.71 -4.44
C LEU A 167 -22.59 10.04 -4.46
N ALA A 168 -23.69 10.16 -5.21
CA ALA A 168 -24.44 11.42 -5.38
C ALA A 168 -24.98 12.03 -4.07
N ASN A 169 -25.18 11.20 -3.03
CA ASN A 169 -25.67 11.64 -1.71
C ASN A 169 -24.61 11.51 -0.61
N SER A 170 -23.35 11.30 -0.97
CA SER A 170 -22.23 11.20 -0.04
C SER A 170 -21.49 12.54 0.13
N GLY A 171 -20.53 12.55 1.03
CA GLY A 171 -19.59 13.68 1.18
C GLY A 171 -18.74 13.95 -0.06
N PHE A 172 -18.66 13.02 -1.02
CA PHE A 172 -17.92 13.18 -2.27
C PHE A 172 -18.72 13.87 -3.37
N ALA A 173 -20.04 14.05 -3.20
CA ALA A 173 -20.88 14.67 -4.21
C ALA A 173 -20.36 16.06 -4.61
N GLY A 174 -20.19 16.27 -5.91
CA GLY A 174 -19.63 17.49 -6.51
C GLY A 174 -18.10 17.56 -6.53
N ALA A 175 -17.38 16.58 -5.94
CA ALA A 175 -15.92 16.50 -6.10
C ALA A 175 -15.58 16.04 -7.52
N THR A 176 -14.69 16.78 -8.21
CA THR A 176 -14.17 16.31 -9.50
C THR A 176 -13.20 15.15 -9.32
N VAL A 177 -13.01 14.35 -10.37
CA VAL A 177 -12.01 13.26 -10.36
C VAL A 177 -10.62 13.83 -10.02
N GLN A 178 -10.27 15.02 -10.57
CA GLN A 178 -8.99 15.66 -10.26
C GLN A 178 -8.86 15.99 -8.78
N GLN A 179 -9.91 16.55 -8.15
CA GLN A 179 -9.87 16.86 -6.71
C GLN A 179 -9.73 15.64 -5.82
N ILE A 180 -10.24 14.48 -6.26
CA ILE A 180 -10.05 13.21 -5.57
C ILE A 180 -8.61 12.72 -5.73
N LEU A 181 -8.03 12.78 -6.94
CA LEU A 181 -6.63 12.45 -7.21
C LEU A 181 -5.67 13.34 -6.40
N ASP A 182 -5.98 14.63 -6.30
CA ASP A 182 -5.19 15.63 -5.55
C ASP A 182 -5.38 15.54 -4.03
N MET A 183 -6.25 14.63 -3.55
CA MET A 183 -6.63 14.51 -2.12
C MET A 183 -7.14 15.83 -1.50
N THR A 184 -7.88 16.61 -2.27
CA THR A 184 -8.47 17.90 -1.84
C THR A 184 -9.97 17.80 -1.58
N THR A 185 -10.49 16.62 -1.28
CA THR A 185 -11.91 16.40 -0.98
C THR A 185 -12.29 16.93 0.40
N ALA A 186 -13.41 17.66 0.45
CA ALA A 186 -13.99 18.21 1.69
C ALA A 186 -14.93 17.18 2.33
N ILE A 187 -14.36 16.08 2.81
CA ILE A 187 -15.09 15.01 3.50
C ILE A 187 -14.69 14.93 4.96
N LYS A 188 -15.63 14.55 5.81
CA LYS A 188 -15.37 14.24 7.21
C LYS A 188 -14.72 12.85 7.29
N TYR A 189 -13.41 12.84 7.40
CA TYR A 189 -12.63 11.61 7.46
C TYR A 189 -11.27 11.89 8.08
N SER A 190 -10.96 11.18 9.15
CA SER A 190 -9.68 11.22 9.85
C SER A 190 -8.90 9.93 9.60
N GLU A 191 -7.62 10.08 9.40
CA GLU A 191 -6.65 8.98 9.27
C GLU A 191 -5.61 9.05 10.40
N ASP A 192 -6.02 9.55 11.58
CA ASP A 192 -5.20 9.48 12.79
C ASP A 192 -5.23 8.07 13.38
N TYR A 193 -4.19 7.31 13.11
CA TYR A 193 -4.04 5.93 13.59
C TYR A 193 -3.90 5.82 15.11
N ASN A 194 -3.68 6.93 15.83
CA ASN A 194 -3.64 6.96 17.30
C ASN A 194 -5.03 7.22 17.91
N ASP A 195 -5.99 7.69 17.12
CA ASP A 195 -7.36 7.88 17.58
C ASP A 195 -8.20 6.63 17.23
N PRO A 196 -8.63 5.84 18.21
CA PRO A 196 -9.45 4.64 17.96
C PRO A 196 -10.85 4.96 17.41
N LYS A 197 -11.24 6.23 17.33
CA LYS A 197 -12.51 6.70 16.77
C LYS A 197 -12.36 7.31 15.38
N ALA A 198 -11.15 7.34 14.84
CA ALA A 198 -10.92 7.85 13.49
C ALA A 198 -11.65 7.00 12.44
N GLU A 199 -12.20 7.64 11.43
CA GLU A 199 -13.00 6.98 10.38
C GLU A 199 -12.20 5.95 9.57
N ILE A 200 -10.86 6.02 9.58
CA ILE A 200 -10.00 4.98 8.97
C ILE A 200 -10.30 3.58 9.54
N TRP A 201 -10.66 3.47 10.81
CA TRP A 201 -10.97 2.18 11.44
C TRP A 201 -12.33 1.65 11.02
N GLU A 202 -13.31 2.51 10.78
CA GLU A 202 -14.61 2.11 10.21
C GLU A 202 -14.44 1.62 8.77
N PHE A 203 -13.63 2.35 7.97
CA PHE A 203 -13.27 1.93 6.63
C PHE A 203 -12.53 0.59 6.61
N SER A 204 -11.53 0.42 7.47
CA SER A 204 -10.78 -0.84 7.58
C SER A 204 -11.69 -2.00 7.98
N ASN A 205 -12.63 -1.75 8.90
CA ASN A 205 -13.64 -2.74 9.28
C ASN A 205 -14.55 -3.12 8.13
N ALA A 206 -14.99 -2.15 7.31
CA ALA A 206 -15.83 -2.43 6.14
C ALA A 206 -15.14 -3.37 5.13
N GLY A 207 -13.83 -3.22 4.96
CA GLY A 207 -13.02 -4.11 4.10
C GLY A 207 -12.69 -5.47 4.70
N ASN A 208 -12.94 -5.69 5.98
CA ASN A 208 -12.57 -6.92 6.67
C ASN A 208 -13.35 -8.13 6.12
N VAL A 209 -12.63 -9.15 5.68
CA VAL A 209 -13.21 -10.38 5.13
C VAL A 209 -13.82 -11.31 6.20
N TYR A 210 -13.56 -11.05 7.47
CA TYR A 210 -14.02 -11.85 8.61
C TYR A 210 -15.22 -11.25 9.34
N HIS A 211 -16.10 -10.53 8.62
CA HIS A 211 -17.34 -10.03 9.21
C HIS A 211 -18.16 -11.16 9.84
N SER A 212 -18.67 -10.92 11.05
CA SER A 212 -19.70 -11.81 11.57
C SER A 212 -21.00 -11.59 10.76
N GLU A 213 -21.81 -12.63 10.61
CA GLU A 213 -23.13 -12.52 9.95
C GLU A 213 -24.04 -11.47 10.62
N LYS A 214 -23.82 -11.22 11.91
CA LYS A 214 -24.57 -10.26 12.73
C LYS A 214 -23.96 -8.84 12.71
N ALA A 215 -22.82 -8.63 12.03
CA ALA A 215 -22.21 -7.31 11.95
C ALA A 215 -23.16 -6.32 11.27
N LYS A 216 -23.37 -5.19 11.93
CA LYS A 216 -24.15 -4.06 11.39
C LYS A 216 -23.20 -3.10 10.63
N GLY A 217 -23.74 -2.42 9.64
CA GLY A 217 -23.00 -1.44 8.85
C GLY A 217 -22.42 -2.02 7.55
N PRO A 218 -21.62 -1.22 6.82
CA PRO A 218 -21.00 -1.60 5.55
C PRO A 218 -20.09 -2.82 5.71
N LYS A 219 -20.13 -3.73 4.72
CA LYS A 219 -19.36 -4.97 4.69
C LYS A 219 -18.39 -5.02 3.52
N SER A 220 -18.23 -3.93 2.80
CA SER A 220 -17.24 -3.75 1.73
C SER A 220 -16.82 -2.30 1.63
N TYR A 221 -15.70 -2.03 0.97
CA TYR A 221 -15.26 -0.66 0.73
C TYR A 221 -16.32 0.15 -0.03
N TYR A 222 -16.93 -0.46 -1.06
CA TYR A 222 -17.91 0.24 -1.90
C TYR A 222 -19.26 0.45 -1.22
N GLU A 223 -19.59 -0.32 -0.17
CA GLU A 223 -20.72 -0.02 0.70
C GLU A 223 -20.40 1.09 1.71
N TYR A 224 -19.14 1.23 2.13
CA TYR A 224 -18.71 2.26 3.07
C TYR A 224 -18.63 3.65 2.41
N LEU A 225 -18.03 3.75 1.23
CA LEU A 225 -17.76 5.05 0.58
C LEU A 225 -18.99 5.97 0.46
N PRO A 226 -20.21 5.47 0.12
CA PRO A 226 -21.42 6.31 0.09
C PRO A 226 -21.87 6.82 1.46
N THR A 227 -21.40 6.26 2.56
CA THR A 227 -21.76 6.68 3.93
C THR A 227 -20.91 7.84 4.44
N VAL A 228 -19.78 8.12 3.80
CA VAL A 228 -18.88 9.21 4.19
C VAL A 228 -19.59 10.56 4.07
N GLN A 229 -19.50 11.36 5.13
CA GLN A 229 -20.19 12.64 5.21
C GLN A 229 -19.32 13.79 4.70
N LYS A 230 -19.96 14.88 4.30
CA LYS A 230 -19.27 16.11 3.91
C LYS A 230 -18.68 16.81 5.14
N GLN A 231 -17.50 17.39 4.99
CA GLN A 231 -16.91 18.29 5.97
C GLN A 231 -17.64 19.64 5.91
N GLU A 232 -18.16 20.09 7.06
CA GLU A 232 -18.79 21.40 7.15
C GLU A 232 -17.79 22.55 6.94
N ASN A 233 -18.25 23.63 6.34
CA ASN A 233 -17.48 24.85 6.10
C ASN A 233 -16.23 24.69 5.23
N GLN A 234 -16.15 23.62 4.42
CA GLN A 234 -15.07 23.38 3.47
C GLN A 234 -15.65 23.03 2.09
N LYS A 235 -14.94 23.39 1.03
CA LYS A 235 -15.28 23.00 -0.34
C LYS A 235 -14.19 22.07 -0.89
N HIS A 236 -14.59 21.21 -1.82
CA HIS A 236 -13.64 20.41 -2.58
C HIS A 236 -12.66 21.32 -3.34
N GLY A 237 -11.39 20.96 -3.35
CA GLY A 237 -10.30 21.70 -3.98
C GLY A 237 -9.61 22.74 -3.10
N GLU A 238 -10.11 23.02 -1.89
CA GLU A 238 -9.53 24.09 -1.05
C GLU A 238 -8.35 23.63 -0.18
N VAL A 239 -8.44 22.42 0.39
CA VAL A 239 -7.47 21.96 1.38
C VAL A 239 -7.03 20.54 1.06
N PHE A 240 -5.72 20.33 0.99
CA PHE A 240 -5.15 19.00 0.93
C PHE A 240 -5.33 18.27 2.27
N GLY A 241 -5.78 17.02 2.20
CA GLY A 241 -5.85 16.12 3.35
C GLY A 241 -5.67 14.69 2.90
N TYR A 242 -4.63 14.03 3.41
CA TYR A 242 -4.36 12.65 3.08
C TYR A 242 -5.50 11.75 3.57
N LYS A 243 -6.15 11.04 2.64
CA LYS A 243 -7.33 10.21 2.93
C LYS A 243 -7.35 8.98 2.02
N THR A 244 -7.18 7.80 2.60
CA THR A 244 -7.14 6.52 1.84
C THR A 244 -8.39 6.30 1.00
N VAL A 245 -9.55 6.72 1.48
CA VAL A 245 -10.82 6.59 0.76
C VAL A 245 -10.84 7.29 -0.61
N ASN A 246 -10.03 8.34 -0.81
CA ASN A 246 -9.89 8.97 -2.13
C ASN A 246 -9.29 7.99 -3.15
N ALA A 247 -8.23 7.29 -2.78
CA ALA A 247 -7.61 6.30 -3.66
C ALA A 247 -8.55 5.11 -3.91
N GLU A 248 -9.34 4.73 -2.91
CA GLU A 248 -10.33 3.67 -3.06
C GLU A 248 -11.44 4.05 -4.06
N ILE A 249 -11.89 5.31 -4.05
CA ILE A 249 -12.83 5.81 -5.07
C ILE A 249 -12.20 5.77 -6.47
N ILE A 250 -10.91 6.10 -6.59
CA ILE A 250 -10.22 5.99 -7.88
C ILE A 250 -10.18 4.53 -8.37
N GLY A 251 -9.93 3.57 -7.47
CA GLY A 251 -10.02 2.15 -7.80
C GLY A 251 -11.42 1.73 -8.26
N TRP A 252 -12.47 2.24 -7.60
CA TRP A 252 -13.85 2.01 -8.02
C TRP A 252 -14.15 2.65 -9.38
N LEU A 253 -13.72 3.90 -9.58
CA LEU A 253 -13.85 4.61 -10.87
C LEU A 253 -13.21 3.82 -12.01
N ILE A 254 -11.97 3.37 -11.84
CA ILE A 254 -11.25 2.54 -12.81
C ILE A 254 -12.08 1.32 -13.20
N SER A 255 -12.59 0.61 -12.20
CA SER A 255 -13.40 -0.60 -12.43
C SER A 255 -14.76 -0.29 -13.12
N LYS A 256 -15.39 0.85 -12.78
CA LYS A 256 -16.66 1.29 -13.40
C LYS A 256 -16.50 1.63 -14.87
N VAL A 257 -15.46 2.36 -15.24
CA VAL A 257 -15.28 2.83 -16.64
C VAL A 257 -14.74 1.74 -17.56
N THR A 258 -14.00 0.77 -17.02
CA THR A 258 -13.34 -0.28 -17.82
C THR A 258 -14.07 -1.61 -17.78
N GLY A 259 -14.91 -1.85 -16.77
CA GLY A 259 -15.51 -3.17 -16.50
C GLY A 259 -14.50 -4.21 -16.03
N ARG A 260 -13.29 -3.79 -15.63
CA ARG A 260 -12.16 -4.68 -15.27
C ARG A 260 -11.69 -4.40 -13.84
N THR A 261 -10.92 -5.32 -13.28
CA THR A 261 -10.29 -5.13 -11.96
C THR A 261 -9.07 -4.22 -12.05
N VAL A 262 -8.71 -3.57 -10.95
CA VAL A 262 -7.47 -2.77 -10.86
C VAL A 262 -6.25 -3.67 -11.10
N ALA A 263 -6.27 -4.89 -10.56
CA ALA A 263 -5.21 -5.87 -10.74
C ALA A 263 -4.99 -6.27 -12.20
N ASP A 264 -6.08 -6.53 -12.97
CA ASP A 264 -5.97 -6.87 -14.39
C ASP A 264 -5.39 -5.73 -15.21
N LEU A 265 -5.83 -4.50 -14.95
CA LEU A 265 -5.32 -3.32 -15.65
C LEU A 265 -3.86 -3.04 -15.28
N LEU A 266 -3.49 -3.16 -14.01
CA LEU A 266 -2.09 -3.03 -13.61
C LEU A 266 -1.21 -4.05 -14.32
N SER A 267 -1.66 -5.31 -14.36
CA SER A 267 -0.95 -6.39 -15.07
C SER A 267 -0.71 -6.05 -16.55
N GLU A 268 -1.75 -5.57 -17.24
CA GLU A 268 -1.71 -5.36 -18.69
C GLU A 268 -1.03 -4.07 -19.09
N LEU A 269 -1.33 -2.97 -18.41
CA LEU A 269 -0.89 -1.63 -18.83
C LEU A 269 0.48 -1.25 -18.27
N VAL A 270 0.92 -1.87 -17.16
CA VAL A 270 2.15 -1.47 -16.47
C VAL A 270 3.06 -2.67 -16.18
N TRP A 271 2.56 -3.68 -15.46
CA TRP A 271 3.40 -4.73 -14.86
C TRP A 271 4.12 -5.58 -15.93
N LYS A 272 3.37 -6.07 -16.91
CA LYS A 272 3.94 -6.82 -18.04
C LYS A 272 4.78 -5.93 -18.97
N PRO A 273 4.28 -4.75 -19.42
CA PRO A 273 5.07 -3.88 -20.30
C PRO A 273 6.39 -3.40 -19.69
N MET A 274 6.46 -3.16 -18.37
CA MET A 274 7.73 -2.77 -17.74
C MET A 274 8.71 -3.94 -17.57
N GLY A 275 8.29 -5.19 -17.83
CA GLY A 275 9.13 -6.37 -17.68
C GLY A 275 9.33 -6.81 -16.24
N ALA A 276 8.31 -6.62 -15.38
CA ALA A 276 8.34 -7.10 -13.99
C ALA A 276 8.67 -8.59 -13.92
N THR A 277 9.48 -8.96 -12.94
CA THR A 277 9.99 -10.34 -12.79
C THR A 277 9.01 -11.22 -12.04
N TYR A 278 8.34 -10.66 -11.01
CA TYR A 278 7.47 -11.44 -10.12
C TYR A 278 6.02 -10.99 -10.26
N ASP A 279 5.10 -11.95 -10.11
CA ASP A 279 3.71 -11.63 -9.92
C ASP A 279 3.55 -10.81 -8.63
N ALA A 280 2.76 -9.74 -8.69
CA ALA A 280 2.27 -9.01 -7.53
C ALA A 280 0.84 -9.46 -7.20
N PHE A 281 0.23 -8.92 -6.14
CA PHE A 281 -1.18 -9.17 -5.88
C PHE A 281 -1.82 -8.00 -5.11
N PHE A 282 -3.13 -7.87 -5.27
CA PHE A 282 -3.96 -7.04 -4.40
C PHE A 282 -4.65 -7.87 -3.33
N GLN A 283 -4.69 -7.38 -2.11
CA GLN A 283 -5.61 -7.85 -1.08
C GLN A 283 -7.03 -7.47 -1.47
N LEU A 284 -7.99 -8.33 -1.16
CA LEU A 284 -9.40 -8.13 -1.49
C LEU A 284 -10.24 -7.87 -0.25
N ASP A 285 -11.28 -7.06 -0.41
CA ASP A 285 -12.34 -6.97 0.58
C ASP A 285 -13.30 -8.17 0.53
N SER A 286 -14.28 -8.19 1.43
CA SER A 286 -15.30 -9.26 1.51
C SER A 286 -16.17 -9.39 0.27
N ALA A 287 -16.27 -8.33 -0.56
CA ALA A 287 -16.99 -8.32 -1.83
C ALA A 287 -16.07 -8.63 -3.04
N GLY A 288 -14.81 -9.02 -2.79
CA GLY A 288 -13.83 -9.34 -3.82
C GLY A 288 -13.36 -8.12 -4.61
N LYS A 289 -13.36 -6.92 -4.01
CA LYS A 289 -12.81 -5.70 -4.60
C LYS A 289 -11.34 -5.55 -4.23
N ASP A 290 -10.53 -5.10 -5.19
CA ASP A 290 -9.12 -4.82 -4.95
C ASP A 290 -9.00 -3.64 -3.97
N PHE A 291 -8.22 -3.79 -2.90
CA PHE A 291 -7.94 -2.69 -1.97
C PHE A 291 -6.99 -1.69 -2.63
N ALA A 292 -7.56 -0.78 -3.42
CA ALA A 292 -6.84 0.18 -4.24
C ALA A 292 -6.11 1.28 -3.44
N GLY A 293 -6.48 1.44 -2.17
CA GLY A 293 -5.86 2.40 -1.25
C GLY A 293 -4.62 1.89 -0.52
N GLY A 294 -4.36 0.57 -0.49
CA GLY A 294 -3.26 0.05 0.34
C GLY A 294 -2.93 -1.43 0.21
N GLY A 295 -3.62 -2.16 -0.65
CA GLY A 295 -3.57 -3.62 -0.67
C GLY A 295 -2.62 -4.27 -1.67
N LEU A 296 -1.75 -3.50 -2.33
CA LEU A 296 -0.78 -4.07 -3.26
C LEU A 296 0.42 -4.64 -2.51
N ASP A 297 0.76 -5.86 -2.84
CA ASP A 297 1.97 -6.55 -2.38
C ASP A 297 2.84 -6.87 -3.59
N MET A 298 4.12 -6.51 -3.53
CA MET A 298 5.03 -6.63 -4.67
C MET A 298 6.48 -6.91 -4.25
N ASN A 299 7.27 -7.39 -5.19
CA ASN A 299 8.70 -7.58 -5.01
C ASN A 299 9.43 -6.23 -4.97
N LEU A 300 10.49 -6.14 -4.17
CA LEU A 300 11.25 -4.90 -3.99
C LEU A 300 11.96 -4.44 -5.28
N ARG A 301 12.49 -5.36 -6.08
CA ARG A 301 13.10 -5.02 -7.38
C ARG A 301 12.07 -4.51 -8.38
N ASP A 302 10.89 -5.11 -8.41
CA ASP A 302 9.81 -4.66 -9.29
C ASP A 302 9.25 -3.30 -8.84
N MET A 303 9.24 -3.00 -7.53
CA MET A 303 8.97 -1.65 -7.01
C MET A 303 10.03 -0.65 -7.46
N ALA A 304 11.31 -1.01 -7.42
CA ALA A 304 12.40 -0.17 -7.91
C ALA A 304 12.30 0.07 -9.42
N LEU A 305 11.91 -0.94 -10.19
CA LEU A 305 11.66 -0.85 -11.62
C LEU A 305 10.49 0.10 -11.95
N LEU A 306 9.41 0.04 -11.17
CA LEU A 306 8.30 1.00 -11.28
C LEU A 306 8.78 2.44 -11.05
N GLY A 307 9.63 2.65 -10.04
CA GLY A 307 10.25 3.95 -9.77
C GLY A 307 11.14 4.42 -10.92
N GLU A 308 11.93 3.53 -11.52
CA GLU A 308 12.79 3.82 -12.65
C GLU A 308 11.98 4.16 -13.91
N MET A 309 10.88 3.44 -14.16
CA MET A 309 9.94 3.77 -15.24
C MET A 309 9.37 5.18 -15.08
N ILE A 310 8.93 5.55 -13.88
CA ILE A 310 8.41 6.90 -13.62
C ILE A 310 9.52 7.95 -13.82
N ARG A 311 10.73 7.70 -13.33
CA ARG A 311 11.88 8.59 -13.53
C ARG A 311 12.21 8.84 -15.02
N ASN A 312 11.96 7.84 -15.85
CA ASN A 312 12.16 7.87 -17.30
C ASN A 312 10.87 8.23 -18.07
N GLU A 313 9.96 8.98 -17.47
CA GLU A 313 8.73 9.49 -18.13
C GLU A 313 7.86 8.38 -18.75
N GLY A 314 7.88 7.19 -18.16
CA GLY A 314 7.12 6.02 -18.63
C GLY A 314 7.89 5.08 -19.55
N TYR A 315 9.15 5.36 -19.87
CA TYR A 315 9.98 4.48 -20.70
C TYR A 315 10.83 3.53 -19.85
N ILE A 316 10.96 2.29 -20.33
CA ILE A 316 11.90 1.28 -19.84
C ILE A 316 12.86 0.94 -21.00
N ASN A 317 14.18 1.10 -20.77
CA ASN A 317 15.23 0.82 -21.76
C ASN A 317 15.77 -0.61 -21.63
#